data_7303926ee746aa4ceee76f082d2380bf
#
_entry.id   7303926ee746aa4ceee76f082d2380bf
#
_cell.length_a   1.000
_cell.length_b   1.000
_cell.length_c   1.000
_cell.angle_alpha   90.00
_cell.angle_beta   90.00
_cell.angle_gamma   90.00
#
_symmetry.space_group_name_H-M   'P 1'
#
loop_
_entity.id
_entity.type
_entity.pdbx_description
1 polymer ?
#
loop_
_entity_poly.entity_id
_entity_poly.type
_entity_poly.pdbx_seq_one_letter_code
_entity_poly.pdbx_strand_id
1 'polypeptide(L)'
;MGQVIAEHTPLVFGLRGAAGAHMYPFDADGNGDIYILTSSEKLGSQGYGSGYHTATQVLRDIGNWYHLIMAVDTTQGSASNRVKHYLNGSQITVWDSDSQPSQNDDSDVNNTVAHTIGGKSGGNYFDGYLAEFHLIDGQQLTPSDFGEVDEDYGHWKPIKYTGSHGTNGFYLDFADSSSLGNDASANSQ
;
A
#
# COMPACT_ATOMS: atom_id res chain seq x y z
N MET A 1 7.91 -17.30 -24.57
CA MET A 1 8.59 -16.07 -24.15
C MET A 1 7.61 -15.34 -23.27
N GLY A 2 7.77 -15.45 -21.95
CA GLY A 2 6.95 -14.72 -20.99
C GLY A 2 7.26 -13.22 -21.10
N GLN A 3 6.23 -12.43 -21.28
CA GLN A 3 6.34 -10.98 -21.24
C GLN A 3 6.58 -10.62 -19.77
N VAL A 4 7.75 -10.10 -19.43
CA VAL A 4 8.02 -9.51 -18.11
C VAL A 4 7.17 -8.24 -18.07
N ILE A 5 6.05 -8.31 -17.39
CA ILE A 5 5.23 -7.12 -17.10
C ILE A 5 5.90 -6.48 -15.91
N ALA A 6 6.67 -5.43 -16.15
CA ALA A 6 7.20 -4.60 -15.10
C ALA A 6 6.03 -3.95 -14.34
N GLU A 7 5.96 -4.19 -13.04
CA GLU A 7 4.82 -3.75 -12.24
C GLU A 7 4.85 -2.25 -11.95
N HIS A 8 3.69 -1.64 -12.17
CA HIS A 8 3.37 -0.28 -11.78
C HIS A 8 2.12 -0.36 -10.91
N THR A 9 2.30 -0.50 -9.60
CA THR A 9 1.15 -0.74 -8.72
C THR A 9 1.25 0.12 -7.45
N PRO A 10 0.56 1.24 -7.34
CA PRO A 10 0.36 1.89 -6.06
C PRO A 10 -0.74 1.18 -5.26
N LEU A 11 -0.42 0.86 -4.00
CA LEU A 11 -1.37 0.51 -2.96
C LEU A 11 -1.66 1.76 -2.16
N VAL A 12 -2.94 2.10 -2.02
CA VAL A 12 -3.39 3.31 -1.31
C VAL A 12 -4.49 2.92 -0.34
N PHE A 13 -4.34 3.28 0.92
CA PHE A 13 -5.37 3.05 1.92
C PHE A 13 -5.22 3.95 3.14
N GLY A 14 -6.34 4.19 3.82
CA GLY A 14 -6.36 4.78 5.15
C GLY A 14 -6.33 3.68 6.22
N LEU A 15 -5.55 3.86 7.27
CA LEU A 15 -5.54 2.97 8.42
C LEU A 15 -5.60 3.73 9.74
N ARG A 16 -6.21 3.10 10.75
CA ARG A 16 -6.30 3.61 12.12
C ARG A 16 -6.31 2.45 13.12
N GLY A 17 -5.61 2.58 14.23
CA GLY A 17 -5.51 1.60 15.33
C GLY A 17 -4.16 0.93 15.30
N ALA A 18 -3.82 0.01 16.08
CA ALA A 18 -3.94 -0.56 17.36
C ALA A 18 -2.56 -1.05 17.81
N ALA A 19 -2.39 -1.44 19.04
CA ALA A 19 -1.17 -2.06 19.57
C ALA A 19 -1.36 -3.60 19.59
N GLY A 20 -0.41 -4.34 19.05
CA GLY A 20 -0.46 -5.80 19.05
C GLY A 20 0.68 -6.40 18.22
N ALA A 21 0.76 -7.68 17.94
CA ALA A 21 1.79 -8.32 17.11
C ALA A 21 1.78 -7.79 15.66
N HIS A 22 2.81 -8.04 14.86
CA HIS A 22 2.91 -7.58 13.47
C HIS A 22 1.56 -7.56 12.78
N MET A 23 1.10 -6.38 12.35
CA MET A 23 -0.20 -6.20 11.72
C MET A 23 0.00 -6.05 10.22
N TYR A 24 -0.73 -6.82 9.45
CA TYR A 24 -0.63 -6.81 7.99
C TYR A 24 -1.90 -6.20 7.38
N PRO A 25 -1.92 -4.91 7.02
CA PRO A 25 -3.01 -4.36 6.24
C PRO A 25 -3.10 -4.98 4.84
N PHE A 26 -1.99 -5.50 4.32
CA PHE A 26 -1.95 -6.18 3.03
C PHE A 26 -0.86 -7.26 3.00
N ASP A 27 -1.16 -8.40 2.36
CA ASP A 27 -0.26 -9.53 2.13
C ASP A 27 -0.53 -10.16 0.76
N ALA A 28 0.52 -10.50 0.04
CA ALA A 28 0.47 -11.29 -1.19
C ALA A 28 1.25 -12.59 -1.00
N ASP A 29 0.53 -13.63 -0.57
CA ASP A 29 0.99 -15.02 -0.32
C ASP A 29 2.35 -15.14 0.43
N GLY A 30 2.57 -14.25 1.39
CA GLY A 30 3.77 -14.23 2.21
C GLY A 30 4.98 -13.48 1.62
N ASN A 31 4.86 -12.99 0.41
CA ASN A 31 5.84 -12.13 -0.26
C ASN A 31 5.11 -10.94 -0.87
N GLY A 32 5.41 -9.74 -0.55
CA GLY A 32 4.66 -8.56 -1.00
C GLY A 32 3.79 -7.98 0.10
N ASP A 33 4.36 -7.86 1.29
CA ASP A 33 3.65 -7.40 2.47
C ASP A 33 3.80 -5.89 2.67
N ILE A 34 2.73 -5.25 3.13
CA ILE A 34 2.81 -4.02 3.92
C ILE A 34 2.47 -4.40 5.35
N TYR A 35 3.30 -4.00 6.28
CA TYR A 35 3.12 -4.32 7.69
C TYR A 35 3.47 -3.14 8.61
N ILE A 36 2.91 -3.18 9.80
CA ILE A 36 3.30 -2.29 10.88
C ILE A 36 4.02 -3.12 11.93
N LEU A 37 5.27 -2.78 12.20
CA LEU A 37 6.08 -3.40 13.23
C LEU A 37 5.59 -2.93 14.60
N THR A 38 4.94 -3.79 15.33
CA THR A 38 4.30 -3.44 16.60
C THR A 38 5.27 -3.21 17.74
N SER A 39 6.44 -3.85 17.70
CA SER A 39 7.51 -3.60 18.66
C SER A 39 8.10 -2.19 18.56
N SER A 40 7.93 -1.51 17.44
CA SER A 40 8.49 -0.19 17.17
C SER A 40 7.49 0.78 16.52
N GLU A 41 6.27 0.35 16.25
CA GLU A 41 5.21 1.14 15.62
C GLU A 41 5.61 1.73 14.25
N LYS A 42 6.50 1.04 13.53
CA LYS A 42 7.08 1.48 12.26
C LYS A 42 6.41 0.79 11.09
N LEU A 43 6.20 1.57 10.02
CA LEU A 43 5.77 1.03 8.74
C LEU A 43 6.90 0.22 8.11
N GLY A 44 6.57 -0.94 7.61
CA GLY A 44 7.46 -1.76 6.79
C GLY A 44 6.78 -2.31 5.56
N SER A 45 7.58 -2.71 4.58
CA SER A 45 7.15 -3.48 3.42
C SER A 45 8.25 -4.43 2.98
N GLN A 46 7.86 -5.54 2.37
CA GLN A 46 8.78 -6.53 1.82
C GLN A 46 8.17 -7.26 0.63
N GLY A 47 9.01 -8.00 -0.12
CA GLY A 47 8.54 -8.94 -1.14
C GLY A 47 8.23 -8.32 -2.49
N TYR A 48 8.67 -7.09 -2.74
CA TYR A 48 8.72 -6.55 -4.09
C TYR A 48 10.05 -7.04 -4.70
N GLY A 49 10.03 -8.26 -5.23
CA GLY A 49 11.25 -8.97 -5.55
C GLY A 49 12.15 -9.13 -4.31
N SER A 50 13.39 -8.65 -4.37
CA SER A 50 14.33 -8.66 -3.25
C SER A 50 14.22 -7.42 -2.33
N GLY A 51 13.23 -6.54 -2.57
CA GLY A 51 13.07 -5.29 -1.83
C GLY A 51 12.49 -5.49 -0.42
N TYR A 52 12.99 -4.70 0.52
CA TYR A 52 12.39 -4.54 1.85
C TYR A 52 12.69 -3.15 2.42
N HIS A 53 11.75 -2.61 3.16
CA HIS A 53 11.85 -1.28 3.73
C HIS A 53 11.34 -1.27 5.17
N THR A 54 11.98 -0.51 6.04
CA THR A 54 11.47 -0.19 7.38
C THR A 54 11.68 1.29 7.62
N ALA A 55 10.59 2.02 7.79
CA ALA A 55 10.64 3.47 8.03
C ALA A 55 11.22 3.77 9.42
N THR A 56 11.94 4.89 9.54
CA THR A 56 12.35 5.43 10.84
C THR A 56 11.17 6.04 11.58
N GLN A 57 10.21 6.56 10.82
CA GLN A 57 9.00 7.20 11.35
C GLN A 57 8.10 6.20 12.07
N VAL A 58 7.55 6.60 13.22
CA VAL A 58 6.65 5.79 14.04
C VAL A 58 5.20 6.27 13.90
N LEU A 59 4.25 5.32 13.88
CA LEU A 59 2.80 5.54 13.77
C LEU A 59 2.16 5.40 15.16
N ARG A 60 2.37 6.38 16.05
CA ARG A 60 1.97 6.30 17.47
C ARG A 60 0.56 6.77 17.76
N ASP A 61 0.00 7.59 16.90
CA ASP A 61 -1.33 8.16 17.14
C ASP A 61 -2.40 7.21 16.64
N ILE A 62 -2.85 6.34 17.53
CA ILE A 62 -3.92 5.37 17.25
C ILE A 62 -5.30 6.02 17.12
N GLY A 63 -5.44 7.30 17.45
CA GLY A 63 -6.68 8.08 17.35
C GLY A 63 -6.91 8.68 15.97
N ASN A 64 -5.87 8.84 15.18
CA ASN A 64 -5.93 9.46 13.87
C ASN A 64 -5.84 8.46 12.73
N TRP A 65 -6.33 8.88 11.56
CA TRP A 65 -6.15 8.17 10.32
C TRP A 65 -4.77 8.47 9.71
N TYR A 66 -4.15 7.45 9.17
CA TYR A 66 -2.94 7.56 8.36
C TYR A 66 -3.28 7.19 6.92
N HIS A 67 -2.92 8.03 5.99
CA HIS A 67 -3.03 7.76 4.56
C HIS A 67 -1.69 7.23 4.06
N LEU A 68 -1.68 6.00 3.59
CA LEU A 68 -0.48 5.32 3.10
C LEU A 68 -0.58 5.11 1.59
N ILE A 69 0.51 5.37 0.91
CA ILE A 69 0.69 5.01 -0.51
C ILE A 69 2.02 4.29 -0.64
N MET A 70 2.00 3.17 -1.34
CA MET A 70 3.19 2.52 -1.83
C MET A 70 3.12 2.47 -3.35
N ALA A 71 4.01 3.18 -4.01
CA ALA A 71 4.07 3.30 -5.46
C ALA A 71 5.28 2.50 -5.98
N VAL A 72 5.01 1.48 -6.78
CA VAL A 72 6.03 0.56 -7.32
C VAL A 72 6.17 0.76 -8.82
N ASP A 73 7.41 0.87 -9.31
CA ASP A 73 7.77 0.82 -10.73
C ASP A 73 9.20 0.25 -10.85
N THR A 74 9.30 -1.05 -10.96
CA THR A 74 10.60 -1.73 -11.04
C THR A 74 11.36 -1.47 -12.35
N THR A 75 10.74 -0.87 -13.37
CA THR A 75 11.42 -0.51 -14.63
C THR A 75 12.39 0.65 -14.47
N GLN A 76 12.28 1.42 -13.39
CA GLN A 76 13.09 2.59 -13.15
C GLN A 76 14.59 2.27 -13.12
N GLY A 77 15.38 3.03 -13.90
CA GLY A 77 16.84 2.87 -13.93
C GLY A 77 17.50 3.21 -12.59
N SER A 78 16.97 4.22 -11.88
CA SER A 78 17.41 4.55 -10.52
C SER A 78 16.70 3.66 -9.50
N ALA A 79 17.46 2.96 -8.65
CA ALA A 79 16.91 2.07 -7.65
C ALA A 79 15.93 2.80 -6.70
N SER A 80 16.27 3.99 -6.23
CA SER A 80 15.44 4.79 -5.32
C SER A 80 14.09 5.26 -5.90
N ASN A 81 13.87 5.04 -7.20
CA ASN A 81 12.61 5.36 -7.85
C ASN A 81 11.70 4.13 -8.05
N ARG A 82 12.18 2.93 -7.73
CA ARG A 82 11.43 1.69 -7.96
C ARG A 82 10.32 1.47 -6.95
N VAL A 83 10.59 1.73 -5.67
CA VAL A 83 9.56 1.67 -4.63
C VAL A 83 9.60 2.96 -3.83
N LYS A 84 8.47 3.64 -3.75
CA LYS A 84 8.30 4.88 -2.99
C LYS A 84 7.14 4.72 -2.02
N HIS A 85 7.36 5.15 -0.80
CA HIS A 85 6.33 5.16 0.23
C HIS A 85 5.97 6.58 0.59
N TYR A 86 4.69 6.82 0.80
CA TYR A 86 4.21 8.12 1.24
C TYR A 86 3.29 7.94 2.45
N LEU A 87 3.41 8.85 3.40
CA LEU A 87 2.57 8.93 4.57
C LEU A 87 1.95 10.32 4.64
N ASN A 88 0.62 10.40 4.66
CA ASN A 88 -0.13 11.66 4.69
C ASN A 88 0.40 12.69 3.65
N GLY A 89 0.54 12.25 2.41
CA GLY A 89 1.01 13.07 1.28
C GLY A 89 2.51 13.30 1.21
N SER A 90 3.29 12.97 2.24
CA SER A 90 4.74 13.21 2.28
C SER A 90 5.53 11.93 1.99
N GLN A 91 6.52 12.01 1.11
CA GLN A 91 7.37 10.86 0.82
C GLN A 91 8.26 10.50 2.02
N ILE A 92 8.30 9.21 2.35
CA ILE A 92 9.24 8.68 3.34
C ILE A 92 10.61 8.56 2.66
N THR A 93 11.60 9.26 3.19
CA THR A 93 12.97 9.30 2.63
C THR A 93 14.03 8.88 3.64
N VAL A 94 13.65 8.62 4.89
CA VAL A 94 14.56 8.20 5.96
C VAL A 94 14.15 6.82 6.46
N TRP A 95 15.08 5.89 6.38
CA TRP A 95 14.85 4.48 6.61
C TRP A 95 15.80 3.91 7.68
N ASP A 96 15.30 2.98 8.49
CA ASP A 96 16.18 2.09 9.31
C ASP A 96 16.76 0.99 8.44
N SER A 97 15.98 0.52 7.48
CA SER A 97 16.41 -0.46 6.48
C SER A 97 15.77 -0.08 5.13
N ASP A 98 16.57 -0.06 4.08
CA ASP A 98 16.17 0.25 2.72
C ASP A 98 16.92 -0.66 1.74
N SER A 99 16.19 -1.56 1.11
CA SER A 99 16.68 -2.41 0.03
C SER A 99 15.70 -2.35 -1.14
N GLN A 100 16.12 -1.70 -2.20
CA GLN A 100 15.30 -1.56 -3.40
C GLN A 100 15.35 -2.85 -4.23
N PRO A 101 14.24 -3.26 -4.88
CA PRO A 101 14.25 -4.40 -5.79
C PRO A 101 15.20 -4.18 -6.97
N SER A 102 15.60 -5.26 -7.63
CA SER A 102 16.34 -5.19 -8.89
C SER A 102 15.52 -4.51 -9.98
N GLN A 103 16.18 -3.97 -10.99
CA GLN A 103 15.46 -3.43 -12.15
C GLN A 103 14.73 -4.55 -12.89
N ASN A 104 13.47 -4.31 -13.26
CA ASN A 104 12.55 -5.26 -13.87
C ASN A 104 12.28 -6.49 -13.01
N ASP A 105 12.45 -6.36 -11.70
CA ASP A 105 12.04 -7.40 -10.76
C ASP A 105 10.51 -7.53 -10.77
N ASP A 106 10.03 -8.75 -10.69
CA ASP A 106 8.60 -9.08 -10.62
C ASP A 106 8.27 -9.44 -9.17
N SER A 107 7.11 -9.05 -8.69
CA SER A 107 6.66 -9.33 -7.33
C SER A 107 5.41 -10.19 -7.31
N ASP A 108 5.05 -10.66 -6.12
CA ASP A 108 3.80 -11.39 -5.93
C ASP A 108 2.58 -10.46 -5.90
N VAL A 109 2.76 -9.17 -5.70
CA VAL A 109 1.68 -8.19 -5.79
C VAL A 109 1.21 -8.05 -7.23
N ASN A 110 -0.11 -8.06 -7.43
CA ASN A 110 -0.73 -8.07 -8.78
C ASN A 110 -0.37 -9.31 -9.64
N ASN A 111 0.07 -10.39 -9.00
CA ASN A 111 0.34 -11.68 -9.65
C ASN A 111 -0.76 -12.70 -9.33
N THR A 112 -0.70 -13.90 -9.90
CA THR A 112 -1.69 -14.98 -9.74
C THR A 112 -1.56 -15.73 -8.41
N VAL A 113 -1.28 -15.03 -7.33
CA VAL A 113 -1.21 -15.56 -5.96
C VAL A 113 -2.35 -15.02 -5.11
N ALA A 114 -2.61 -15.63 -3.96
CA ALA A 114 -3.64 -15.14 -3.06
C ALA A 114 -3.22 -13.81 -2.43
N HIS A 115 -4.11 -12.83 -2.46
CA HIS A 115 -3.94 -11.55 -1.78
C HIS A 115 -4.88 -11.47 -0.59
N THR A 116 -4.41 -10.93 0.51
CA THR A 116 -5.20 -10.76 1.74
C THR A 116 -5.16 -9.31 2.19
N ILE A 117 -6.32 -8.73 2.47
CA ILE A 117 -6.46 -7.39 3.04
C ILE A 117 -6.92 -7.52 4.49
N GLY A 118 -6.23 -6.83 5.40
CA GLY A 118 -6.53 -6.91 6.84
C GLY A 118 -5.96 -8.13 7.56
N GLY A 119 -4.97 -8.79 6.98
CA GLY A 119 -4.31 -9.93 7.61
C GLY A 119 -3.24 -10.57 6.75
N LYS A 120 -2.63 -11.61 7.28
CA LYS A 120 -1.69 -12.48 6.56
C LYS A 120 -2.17 -13.93 6.67
N SER A 121 -1.93 -14.72 5.63
CA SER A 121 -2.24 -16.15 5.63
C SER A 121 -1.66 -16.84 6.88
N GLY A 122 -2.52 -17.53 7.63
CA GLY A 122 -2.13 -18.21 8.86
C GLY A 122 -2.17 -17.38 10.15
N GLY A 123 -2.64 -16.13 10.12
CA GLY A 123 -2.78 -15.27 11.30
C GLY A 123 -2.27 -13.84 11.11
N ASN A 124 -1.93 -13.16 12.20
CA ASN A 124 -1.43 -11.78 12.17
C ASN A 124 -2.42 -10.78 11.52
N TYR A 125 -3.67 -10.86 11.95
CA TYR A 125 -4.71 -9.97 11.48
C TYR A 125 -4.43 -8.51 11.87
N PHE A 126 -4.86 -7.61 11.01
CA PHE A 126 -4.84 -6.19 11.31
C PHE A 126 -5.91 -5.88 12.37
N ASP A 127 -5.51 -5.34 13.50
CA ASP A 127 -6.40 -4.90 14.57
C ASP A 127 -6.59 -3.38 14.48
N GLY A 128 -7.53 -2.95 13.67
CA GLY A 128 -7.79 -1.55 13.40
C GLY A 128 -8.87 -1.35 12.35
N TYR A 129 -8.87 -0.18 11.74
CA TYR A 129 -9.82 0.21 10.72
C TYR A 129 -9.08 0.47 9.40
N LEU A 130 -9.65 -0.02 8.30
CA LEU A 130 -9.20 0.24 6.94
C LEU A 130 -10.28 1.02 6.20
N ALA A 131 -9.88 1.93 5.34
CA ALA A 131 -10.79 2.70 4.49
C ALA A 131 -10.13 2.98 3.15
N GLU A 132 -10.94 3.09 2.09
CA GLU A 132 -10.50 3.55 0.76
C GLU A 132 -9.28 2.75 0.25
N PHE A 133 -9.42 1.43 0.16
CA PHE A 133 -8.32 0.58 -0.30
C PHE A 133 -8.30 0.51 -1.82
N HIS A 134 -7.26 1.05 -2.45
CA HIS A 134 -7.05 1.02 -3.89
C HIS A 134 -5.84 0.16 -4.24
N LEU A 135 -6.00 -0.71 -5.22
CA LEU A 135 -4.90 -1.29 -5.99
C LEU A 135 -5.01 -0.75 -7.42
N ILE A 136 -3.97 -0.09 -7.89
CA ILE A 136 -3.94 0.50 -9.23
C ILE A 136 -2.94 -0.27 -10.08
N ASP A 137 -3.40 -0.86 -11.17
CA ASP A 137 -2.55 -1.62 -12.09
C ASP A 137 -2.04 -0.75 -13.23
N GLY A 138 -0.75 -0.87 -13.54
CA GLY A 138 -0.12 -0.26 -14.70
C GLY A 138 0.28 1.21 -14.58
N GLN A 139 0.22 1.81 -13.38
CA GLN A 139 0.56 3.22 -13.18
C GLN A 139 1.30 3.44 -11.86
N GLN A 140 2.36 4.26 -11.86
CA GLN A 140 2.96 4.77 -10.63
C GLN A 140 2.41 6.17 -10.34
N LEU A 141 1.39 6.26 -9.50
CA LEU A 141 0.72 7.50 -9.15
C LEU A 141 1.38 8.20 -7.95
N THR A 142 0.94 9.42 -7.68
CA THR A 142 1.47 10.29 -6.64
C THR A 142 0.41 10.58 -5.56
N PRO A 143 0.77 11.09 -4.39
CA PRO A 143 -0.21 11.42 -3.35
C PRO A 143 -1.32 12.36 -3.80
N SER A 144 -1.03 13.31 -4.68
CA SER A 144 -2.02 14.28 -5.16
C SER A 144 -3.17 13.67 -5.98
N ASP A 145 -3.02 12.42 -6.42
CA ASP A 145 -4.10 11.68 -7.09
C ASP A 145 -5.15 11.17 -6.09
N PHE A 146 -4.79 11.07 -4.80
CA PHE A 146 -5.61 10.45 -3.74
C PHE A 146 -5.88 11.35 -2.54
N GLY A 147 -5.27 12.51 -2.47
CA GLY A 147 -5.43 13.41 -1.33
C GLY A 147 -4.90 14.80 -1.59
N GLU A 148 -5.22 15.69 -0.69
CA GLU A 148 -4.77 17.08 -0.72
C GLU A 148 -4.56 17.60 0.71
N VAL A 149 -3.86 18.71 0.84
CA VAL A 149 -3.77 19.43 2.12
C VAL A 149 -5.04 20.27 2.28
N ASP A 150 -5.71 20.10 3.42
CA ASP A 150 -6.83 20.95 3.78
C ASP A 150 -6.35 22.39 3.99
N GLU A 151 -6.92 23.34 3.25
CA GLU A 151 -6.48 24.73 3.28
C GLU A 151 -6.79 25.44 4.61
N ASP A 152 -7.82 25.02 5.32
CA ASP A 152 -8.25 25.67 6.57
C ASP A 152 -7.47 25.14 7.78
N TYR A 153 -7.15 23.86 7.79
CA TYR A 153 -6.56 23.18 8.97
C TYR A 153 -5.14 22.67 8.73
N GLY A 154 -4.66 22.63 7.49
CA GLY A 154 -3.31 22.22 7.16
C GLY A 154 -3.02 20.71 7.31
N HIS A 155 -4.04 19.90 7.55
CA HIS A 155 -3.87 18.44 7.60
C HIS A 155 -4.12 17.80 6.23
N TRP A 156 -3.55 16.62 6.03
CA TRP A 156 -3.81 15.82 4.84
C TRP A 156 -5.20 15.19 4.90
N LYS A 157 -5.97 15.30 3.83
CA LYS A 157 -7.28 14.68 3.68
C LYS A 157 -7.37 13.89 2.37
N PRO A 158 -8.06 12.73 2.35
CA PRO A 158 -8.29 11.99 1.13
C PRO A 158 -9.24 12.74 0.20
N ILE A 159 -9.06 12.54 -1.12
CA ILE A 159 -9.99 12.94 -2.18
C ILE A 159 -10.40 11.71 -2.97
N LYS A 160 -11.53 11.78 -3.65
CA LYS A 160 -12.00 10.69 -4.50
C LYS A 160 -11.07 10.52 -5.68
N TYR A 161 -10.49 9.33 -5.84
CA TYR A 161 -9.75 8.98 -7.04
C TYR A 161 -10.71 8.83 -8.23
N THR A 162 -10.38 9.47 -9.35
CA THR A 162 -11.21 9.47 -10.56
C THR A 162 -10.52 8.87 -11.78
N GLY A 163 -9.30 8.37 -11.60
CA GLY A 163 -8.53 7.72 -12.65
C GLY A 163 -8.94 6.26 -12.87
N SER A 164 -8.25 5.60 -13.78
CA SER A 164 -8.43 4.17 -14.05
C SER A 164 -7.69 3.33 -13.01
N HIS A 165 -8.31 2.24 -12.56
CA HIS A 165 -7.64 1.24 -11.70
C HIS A 165 -6.77 0.26 -12.51
N GLY A 166 -6.82 0.32 -13.85
CA GLY A 166 -6.11 -0.63 -14.72
C GLY A 166 -6.88 -1.93 -14.90
N THR A 167 -6.24 -2.95 -15.47
CA THR A 167 -6.92 -4.21 -15.82
C THR A 167 -7.21 -5.08 -14.60
N ASN A 168 -6.26 -5.18 -13.67
CA ASN A 168 -6.37 -6.02 -12.47
C ASN A 168 -6.56 -5.19 -11.19
N GLY A 169 -6.59 -3.86 -11.32
CA GLY A 169 -6.80 -2.97 -10.18
C GLY A 169 -8.24 -2.96 -9.69
N PHE A 170 -8.41 -2.63 -8.42
CA PHE A 170 -9.71 -2.59 -7.76
C PHE A 170 -9.77 -1.49 -6.70
N TYR A 171 -10.99 -1.23 -6.23
CA TYR A 171 -11.26 -0.29 -5.14
C TYR A 171 -12.24 -0.88 -4.14
N LEU A 172 -11.87 -0.93 -2.87
CA LEU A 172 -12.75 -1.35 -1.79
C LEU A 172 -13.11 -0.15 -0.93
N ASP A 173 -14.37 0.26 -1.00
CA ASP A 173 -14.94 1.34 -0.16
C ASP A 173 -15.47 0.82 1.18
N PHE A 174 -15.55 -0.51 1.33
CA PHE A 174 -16.10 -1.21 2.51
C PHE A 174 -17.52 -0.78 2.90
N ALA A 175 -18.30 -0.21 1.97
CA ALA A 175 -19.63 0.31 2.26
C ALA A 175 -20.70 -0.79 2.40
N ASP A 176 -20.53 -1.92 1.71
CA ASP A 176 -21.44 -3.06 1.80
C ASP A 176 -21.05 -3.99 2.95
N SER A 177 -21.76 -3.88 4.08
CA SER A 177 -21.52 -4.73 5.25
C SER A 177 -21.80 -6.23 5.02
N SER A 178 -22.49 -6.60 3.96
CA SER A 178 -22.74 -8.01 3.60
C SER A 178 -21.62 -8.58 2.73
N SER A 179 -20.82 -7.74 2.09
CA SER A 179 -19.69 -8.13 1.24
C SER A 179 -18.63 -7.02 1.20
N LEU A 180 -17.81 -6.95 2.25
CA LEU A 180 -16.76 -5.92 2.39
C LEU A 180 -15.72 -5.96 1.26
N GLY A 181 -15.60 -7.09 0.55
CA GLY A 181 -14.68 -7.24 -0.58
C GLY A 181 -15.29 -6.85 -1.94
N ASN A 182 -16.45 -6.21 -1.98
CA ASN A 182 -17.02 -5.73 -3.25
C ASN A 182 -16.10 -4.68 -3.88
N ASP A 183 -15.75 -4.90 -5.15
CA ASP A 183 -15.02 -3.91 -5.95
C ASP A 183 -15.96 -2.79 -6.36
N ALA A 184 -15.71 -1.60 -5.86
CA ALA A 184 -16.44 -0.37 -6.19
C ALA A 184 -15.76 0.43 -7.33
N SER A 185 -14.70 -0.10 -7.95
CA SER A 185 -14.09 0.50 -9.13
C SER A 185 -15.02 0.39 -10.35
N ALA A 186 -14.77 1.22 -11.37
CA ALA A 186 -15.49 1.11 -12.64
C ALA A 186 -15.18 -0.19 -13.41
N ASN A 187 -14.20 -0.95 -12.95
CA ASN A 187 -13.75 -2.21 -13.56
C ASN A 187 -14.54 -3.44 -13.07
N SER A 188 -15.51 -3.28 -12.17
CA SER A 188 -16.24 -4.36 -11.45
C SER A 188 -16.17 -5.71 -12.17
N GLN A 189 -15.30 -6.58 -11.68
CA GLN A 189 -15.06 -7.94 -12.22
C GLN A 189 -15.95 -8.96 -11.53
#